data_206f3a2f4ec34d162abe4b3e3fd8b499
#
_entry.id   206f3a2f4ec34d162abe4b3e3fd8b499
#
_cell.length_a   1.000
_cell.length_b   1.000
_cell.length_c   1.000
_cell.angle_alpha   90.00
_cell.angle_beta   90.00
_cell.angle_gamma   90.00
#
_symmetry.space_group_name_H-M   'P 1'
#
loop_
_entity.id
_entity.type
_entity.pdbx_description
1 polymer ?
#
loop_
_entity_poly.entity_id
_entity_poly.type
_entity_poly.pdbx_seq_one_letter_code
_entity_poly.pdbx_strand_id
1 'polypeptide(L)'
;NFTTQECPETIWVFGSVRSYWSDFDIMMKREESDRWDTYTYSFYFLNASSDLVSLYLDNDLRKTKSLVSEVYLDQSTYKGVATGAYLPFGKFAISKSRYDVPSVVMTSGQGYFAHAFRLSEAYLNLAEASVLREDEDGTITALKALNDLREKRFENYAPLSGLTGDALLAKVREERRMELCFEGFRWFDLRRYGMPSITHDWKVSNGNGGKDMTRYVLQEKDPFYTLPIPEYIMEMNRALTQNPLPAKRTGIQVTE
;
A
#
# COMPACT_ATOMS: atom_id res chain seq x y z
N ASN A 1 -14.20 -3.98 -1.08
CA ASN A 1 -13.86 -4.86 0.02
C ASN A 1 -13.18 -6.12 -0.51
N PHE A 2 -11.94 -6.36 -0.14
CA PHE A 2 -11.11 -7.50 -0.59
C PHE A 2 -11.44 -8.80 0.19
N THR A 3 -12.46 -8.78 1.00
CA THR A 3 -12.84 -9.91 1.84
C THR A 3 -13.99 -10.75 1.28
N THR A 4 -14.52 -10.37 0.12
CA THR A 4 -15.59 -11.12 -0.56
C THR A 4 -15.27 -11.30 -2.03
N GLN A 5 -15.67 -12.43 -2.61
CA GLN A 5 -15.59 -12.64 -4.04
C GLN A 5 -16.67 -11.88 -4.83
N GLU A 6 -17.63 -11.27 -4.14
CA GLU A 6 -18.74 -10.51 -4.73
C GLU A 6 -18.45 -9.01 -4.89
N CYS A 7 -17.18 -8.60 -4.78
CA CYS A 7 -16.81 -7.21 -5.02
C CYS A 7 -17.13 -6.84 -6.48
N PRO A 8 -17.97 -5.82 -6.74
CA PRO A 8 -18.41 -5.48 -8.09
C PRO A 8 -17.29 -4.98 -9.01
N GLU A 9 -16.15 -4.60 -8.45
CA GLU A 9 -14.96 -4.19 -9.19
C GLU A 9 -14.04 -5.37 -9.55
N THR A 10 -14.32 -6.58 -9.07
CA THR A 10 -13.47 -7.75 -9.31
C THR A 10 -13.66 -8.27 -10.71
N ILE A 11 -12.57 -8.33 -11.49
CA ILE A 11 -12.53 -8.97 -12.81
C ILE A 11 -12.05 -10.41 -12.65
N TRP A 12 -11.01 -10.61 -11.85
CA TRP A 12 -10.47 -11.92 -11.54
C TRP A 12 -9.92 -11.97 -10.12
N VAL A 13 -10.26 -13.05 -9.41
CA VAL A 13 -9.86 -13.26 -8.03
C VAL A 13 -9.38 -14.70 -7.85
N PHE A 14 -8.33 -14.86 -7.07
CA PHE A 14 -7.93 -16.16 -6.54
C PHE A 14 -8.54 -16.32 -5.16
N GLY A 15 -9.42 -17.31 -4.99
CA GLY A 15 -10.00 -17.66 -3.71
C GLY A 15 -9.22 -18.79 -3.05
N SER A 16 -8.98 -18.69 -1.77
CA SER A 16 -8.50 -19.79 -0.95
C SER A 16 -9.35 -19.88 0.31
N VAL A 17 -9.92 -21.06 0.54
CA VAL A 17 -10.67 -21.36 1.76
C VAL A 17 -9.74 -21.58 2.95
N ARG A 18 -8.44 -21.76 2.70
CA ARG A 18 -7.44 -21.99 3.74
C ARG A 18 -6.25 -21.08 3.57
N SER A 19 -6.03 -20.35 4.54
CA SER A 19 -4.87 -19.53 4.80
C SER A 19 -4.76 -18.49 3.71
N TYR A 20 -4.68 -17.35 3.85
CA TYR A 20 -3.35 -17.24 4.10
C TYR A 20 -2.94 -15.89 4.52
N TRP A 21 -2.53 -15.97 5.62
CA TRP A 21 -1.72 -15.10 6.41
C TRP A 21 -0.42 -14.71 5.71
N SER A 22 0.09 -15.46 4.68
CA SER A 22 1.44 -15.21 4.15
C SER A 22 1.61 -13.82 3.54
N ASP A 23 0.64 -13.33 2.78
CA ASP A 23 0.72 -11.98 2.21
C ASP A 23 0.38 -10.91 3.25
N PHE A 24 -0.50 -11.27 4.19
CA PHE A 24 -0.81 -10.46 5.35
C PHE A 24 0.30 -10.49 6.41
N ASP A 25 0.96 -11.62 6.62
CA ASP A 25 2.07 -11.75 7.56
C ASP A 25 3.24 -10.84 7.21
N ILE A 26 3.47 -10.62 5.91
CA ILE A 26 4.50 -9.67 5.46
C ILE A 26 4.11 -8.23 5.78
N MET A 27 2.81 -7.91 5.69
CA MET A 27 2.31 -6.55 5.91
C MET A 27 1.83 -6.31 7.35
N MET A 28 1.42 -7.38 8.06
CA MET A 28 0.74 -7.25 9.35
C MET A 28 1.03 -8.45 10.25
N LYS A 29 2.29 -8.66 10.62
CA LYS A 29 2.62 -9.71 11.59
C LYS A 29 2.09 -9.32 12.97
N ARG A 30 1.22 -10.16 13.51
CA ARG A 30 0.75 -10.09 14.89
C ARG A 30 1.48 -11.14 15.71
N GLU A 31 2.17 -10.74 16.73
CA GLU A 31 2.63 -11.66 17.78
C GLU A 31 1.69 -11.55 18.98
N GLU A 32 1.11 -12.66 19.35
CA GLU A 32 0.28 -12.80 20.52
C GLU A 32 1.14 -13.50 21.59
N SER A 33 1.45 -12.82 22.69
CA SER A 33 2.09 -13.43 23.83
C SER A 33 1.05 -13.64 24.93
N ASP A 34 0.79 -14.91 25.24
CA ASP A 34 -0.07 -15.29 26.36
C ASP A 34 0.77 -15.31 27.64
N ARG A 35 0.55 -14.35 28.52
CA ARG A 35 1.15 -14.34 29.83
C ARG A 35 0.12 -13.87 30.84
N TRP A 36 -0.55 -14.83 31.49
CA TRP A 36 -1.38 -14.57 32.65
C TRP A 36 -2.39 -13.43 32.49
N ASP A 37 -3.50 -13.66 31.83
CA ASP A 37 -4.62 -12.73 31.62
C ASP A 37 -4.32 -11.39 30.91
N THR A 38 -3.10 -11.20 30.43
CA THR A 38 -2.73 -10.02 29.66
C THR A 38 -2.31 -10.43 28.26
N TYR A 39 -3.18 -10.25 27.29
CA TYR A 39 -2.83 -10.40 25.88
C TYR A 39 -2.00 -9.20 25.46
N THR A 40 -0.71 -9.40 25.28
CA THR A 40 0.17 -8.40 24.69
C THR A 40 0.23 -8.65 23.18
N TYR A 41 -0.35 -7.76 22.41
CA TYR A 41 -0.30 -7.82 20.97
C TYR A 41 0.87 -6.98 20.49
N SER A 42 1.88 -7.59 19.89
CA SER A 42 2.94 -6.89 19.17
C SER A 42 2.60 -6.88 17.71
N PHE A 43 2.38 -5.69 17.17
CA PHE A 43 2.04 -5.51 15.76
C PHE A 43 3.26 -4.95 15.04
N TYR A 44 3.76 -5.67 14.05
CA TYR A 44 4.75 -5.16 13.11
C TYR A 44 4.01 -4.72 11.86
N PHE A 45 3.74 -3.43 11.76
CA PHE A 45 3.01 -2.90 10.63
C PHE A 45 3.92 -2.12 9.71
N LEU A 46 3.74 -2.33 8.41
CA LEU A 46 4.19 -1.39 7.42
C LEU A 46 3.18 -0.24 7.37
N ASN A 47 3.49 0.86 8.00
CA ASN A 47 2.67 2.05 7.95
C ASN A 47 2.67 2.66 6.55
N ALA A 48 1.57 3.30 6.19
CA ALA A 48 1.57 4.17 5.02
C ALA A 48 2.56 5.32 5.23
N SER A 49 3.39 5.58 4.23
CA SER A 49 4.33 6.70 4.31
C SER A 49 3.58 8.03 4.34
N SER A 50 4.15 9.03 5.01
CA SER A 50 3.54 10.36 5.12
C SER A 50 3.25 11.01 3.77
N ASP A 51 4.13 10.80 2.79
CA ASP A 51 3.97 11.28 1.42
C ASP A 51 2.85 10.55 0.65
N LEU A 52 2.52 9.30 0.99
CA LEU A 52 1.31 8.65 0.47
C LEU A 52 0.05 9.22 1.13
N VAL A 53 0.07 9.34 2.46
CA VAL A 53 -1.10 9.84 3.20
C VAL A 53 -1.46 11.27 2.80
N SER A 54 -0.48 12.12 2.55
CA SER A 54 -0.69 13.51 2.13
C SER A 54 -1.37 13.67 0.76
N LEU A 55 -1.39 12.63 -0.07
CA LEU A 55 -2.09 12.66 -1.36
C LEU A 55 -3.62 12.58 -1.21
N TYR A 56 -4.11 12.01 -0.10
CA TYR A 56 -5.54 11.87 0.13
C TYR A 56 -6.14 13.15 0.71
N LEU A 57 -7.06 13.74 -0.02
CA LEU A 57 -7.85 14.88 0.45
C LEU A 57 -8.83 14.44 1.55
N ASP A 58 -9.36 15.38 2.30
CA ASP A 58 -10.27 15.07 3.42
C ASP A 58 -11.61 14.47 2.96
N ASN A 59 -12.04 14.80 1.74
CA ASN A 59 -13.23 14.22 1.11
C ASN A 59 -12.95 12.94 0.32
N ASP A 60 -11.73 12.41 0.35
CA ASP A 60 -11.40 11.13 -0.26
C ASP A 60 -11.82 9.98 0.67
N LEU A 61 -12.81 9.21 0.24
CA LEU A 61 -13.34 8.07 1.00
C LEU A 61 -12.30 7.00 1.32
N ARG A 62 -11.22 6.91 0.54
CA ARG A 62 -10.14 5.94 0.75
C ARG A 62 -9.30 6.30 1.96
N LYS A 63 -9.19 7.58 2.31
CA LYS A 63 -8.44 8.04 3.49
C LYS A 63 -8.93 7.37 4.78
N THR A 64 -10.23 7.17 4.88
CA THR A 64 -10.87 6.59 6.08
C THR A 64 -11.30 5.14 5.91
N LYS A 65 -11.53 4.69 4.67
CA LYS A 65 -12.01 3.33 4.38
C LYS A 65 -10.89 2.37 3.99
N SER A 66 -9.84 2.86 3.34
CA SER A 66 -8.71 2.04 2.90
C SER A 66 -7.49 2.19 3.80
N LEU A 67 -7.24 3.41 4.28
CA LEU A 67 -6.21 3.72 5.25
C LEU A 67 -6.89 4.08 6.56
N VAL A 68 -6.77 3.24 7.56
CA VAL A 68 -7.33 3.52 8.89
C VAL A 68 -6.24 4.04 9.82
N SER A 69 -6.60 5.02 10.64
CA SER A 69 -5.72 5.47 11.70
C SER A 69 -5.43 4.32 12.65
N GLU A 70 -4.17 4.10 12.97
CA GLU A 70 -3.79 3.17 14.02
C GLU A 70 -4.36 3.63 15.35
N VAL A 71 -4.91 2.70 16.09
CA VAL A 71 -5.41 2.93 17.44
C VAL A 71 -4.80 1.93 18.39
N TYR A 72 -4.39 2.38 19.57
CA TYR A 72 -4.10 1.49 20.68
C TYR A 72 -5.26 1.49 21.67
N LEU A 73 -5.40 0.39 22.40
CA LEU A 73 -6.40 0.30 23.45
C LEU A 73 -5.85 0.96 24.72
N ASP A 74 -6.44 2.07 25.12
CA ASP A 74 -6.22 2.62 26.45
C ASP A 74 -6.85 1.70 27.49
N GLN A 75 -6.01 1.05 28.29
CA GLN A 75 -6.45 0.06 29.30
C GLN A 75 -7.28 0.67 30.44
N SER A 76 -7.18 1.97 30.67
CA SER A 76 -7.94 2.66 31.72
C SER A 76 -9.36 2.98 31.29
N THR A 77 -9.56 3.31 30.03
CA THR A 77 -10.87 3.72 29.49
C THR A 77 -11.50 2.67 28.60
N TYR A 78 -10.76 1.63 28.22
CA TYR A 78 -11.14 0.62 27.21
C TYR A 78 -11.57 1.24 25.87
N LYS A 79 -11.00 2.39 25.51
CA LYS A 79 -11.25 3.08 24.25
C LYS A 79 -10.01 3.06 23.36
N GLY A 80 -10.25 3.03 22.06
CA GLY A 80 -9.18 3.19 21.07
C GLY A 80 -8.69 4.65 21.03
N VAL A 81 -7.38 4.83 21.10
CA VAL A 81 -6.72 6.14 20.97
C VAL A 81 -5.89 6.14 19.70
N ALA A 82 -6.13 7.13 18.82
CA ALA A 82 -5.39 7.26 17.56
C ALA A 82 -3.93 7.62 17.81
N THR A 83 -3.00 6.92 17.13
CA THR A 83 -1.56 7.16 17.23
C THR A 83 -1.03 8.15 16.20
N GLY A 84 -1.87 8.55 15.23
CA GLY A 84 -1.48 9.38 14.10
C GLY A 84 -0.82 8.61 12.95
N ALA A 85 -0.55 7.31 13.12
CA ALA A 85 -0.10 6.46 12.02
C ALA A 85 -1.31 5.93 11.21
N TYR A 86 -1.09 5.67 9.94
CA TYR A 86 -2.10 5.10 9.04
C TYR A 86 -1.68 3.71 8.56
N LEU A 87 -2.59 2.77 8.68
CA LEU A 87 -2.42 1.37 8.36
C LEU A 87 -3.31 0.98 7.18
N PRO A 88 -2.89 0.02 6.34
CA PRO A 88 -3.66 -0.41 5.17
C PRO A 88 -4.86 -1.31 5.50
N PHE A 89 -5.31 -1.31 6.73
CA PHE A 89 -6.33 -2.23 7.21
C PHE A 89 -7.67 -2.11 6.51
N GLY A 90 -8.06 -0.93 6.10
CA GLY A 90 -9.39 -0.71 5.56
C GLY A 90 -9.66 -1.51 4.29
N LYS A 91 -8.64 -1.76 3.47
CA LYS A 91 -8.77 -2.62 2.28
C LYS A 91 -9.05 -4.08 2.65
N PHE A 92 -8.50 -4.54 3.76
CA PHE A 92 -8.43 -5.94 4.15
C PHE A 92 -9.21 -6.24 5.43
N ALA A 93 -9.74 -5.22 6.10
CA ALA A 93 -10.49 -5.39 7.33
C ALA A 93 -11.81 -6.12 7.09
N ILE A 94 -12.02 -7.20 7.82
CA ILE A 94 -13.21 -8.06 7.71
C ILE A 94 -14.28 -7.60 8.71
N SER A 95 -13.84 -7.13 9.86
CA SER A 95 -14.74 -6.75 10.96
C SER A 95 -14.07 -5.71 11.86
N LYS A 96 -14.86 -5.15 12.76
CA LYS A 96 -14.37 -4.38 13.89
C LYS A 96 -14.36 -5.26 15.13
N SER A 97 -13.38 -5.06 16.01
CA SER A 97 -13.37 -5.68 17.32
C SER A 97 -14.53 -5.13 18.18
N ARG A 98 -14.81 -5.79 19.33
CA ARG A 98 -15.78 -5.28 20.32
C ARG A 98 -15.49 -3.87 20.84
N TYR A 99 -14.29 -3.35 20.61
CA TYR A 99 -13.86 -2.00 20.98
C TYR A 99 -13.88 -1.01 19.81
N ASP A 100 -14.56 -1.35 18.72
CA ASP A 100 -14.64 -0.55 17.49
C ASP A 100 -13.28 -0.34 16.78
N VAL A 101 -12.30 -1.16 17.13
CA VAL A 101 -10.98 -1.18 16.47
C VAL A 101 -11.07 -2.07 15.23
N PRO A 102 -10.60 -1.62 14.06
CA PRO A 102 -10.54 -2.45 12.87
C PRO A 102 -9.78 -3.75 13.14
N SER A 103 -10.33 -4.87 12.71
CA SER A 103 -9.77 -6.20 12.96
C SER A 103 -9.66 -6.98 11.66
N VAL A 104 -8.52 -7.62 11.49
CA VAL A 104 -8.27 -8.59 10.41
C VAL A 104 -8.42 -10.04 10.89
N VAL A 105 -8.94 -10.23 12.09
CA VAL A 105 -9.18 -11.58 12.62
C VAL A 105 -10.24 -12.27 11.78
N MET A 106 -9.83 -13.28 11.06
CA MET A 106 -10.72 -14.14 10.30
C MET A 106 -11.45 -15.08 11.26
N THR A 107 -12.77 -15.08 11.20
CA THR A 107 -13.57 -16.13 11.81
C THR A 107 -13.56 -17.35 10.87
N SER A 108 -13.77 -18.54 11.46
CA SER A 108 -13.81 -19.79 10.67
C SER A 108 -14.85 -19.67 9.55
N GLY A 109 -14.46 -19.93 8.31
CA GLY A 109 -15.31 -19.86 7.13
C GLY A 109 -15.19 -18.57 6.29
N GLN A 110 -14.46 -17.58 6.76
CA GLN A 110 -14.13 -16.41 5.94
C GLN A 110 -12.83 -16.68 5.16
N GLY A 111 -12.87 -16.46 3.84
CA GLY A 111 -11.72 -16.59 2.96
C GLY A 111 -11.08 -15.23 2.69
N TYR A 112 -9.78 -15.24 2.43
CA TYR A 112 -9.09 -14.13 1.79
C TYR A 112 -9.14 -14.31 0.28
N PHE A 113 -9.48 -13.25 -0.42
CA PHE A 113 -9.53 -13.25 -1.88
C PHE A 113 -8.47 -12.31 -2.43
N ALA A 114 -7.46 -12.88 -3.09
CA ALA A 114 -6.46 -12.11 -3.78
C ALA A 114 -7.03 -11.62 -5.11
N HIS A 115 -7.35 -10.34 -5.20
CA HIS A 115 -7.84 -9.72 -6.42
C HIS A 115 -6.67 -9.52 -7.39
N ALA A 116 -6.57 -10.40 -8.40
CA ALA A 116 -5.53 -10.32 -9.42
C ALA A 116 -5.80 -9.19 -10.40
N PHE A 117 -7.08 -9.00 -10.77
CA PHE A 117 -7.51 -7.90 -11.65
C PHE A 117 -8.80 -7.29 -11.13
N ARG A 118 -8.84 -5.96 -11.08
CA ARG A 118 -10.01 -5.20 -10.72
C ARG A 118 -10.23 -4.00 -11.63
N LEU A 119 -11.47 -3.55 -11.70
CA LEU A 119 -11.92 -2.54 -12.67
C LEU A 119 -11.16 -1.21 -12.53
N SER A 120 -10.83 -0.78 -11.32
CA SER A 120 -10.07 0.44 -11.11
C SER A 120 -8.67 0.40 -11.73
N GLU A 121 -8.01 -0.78 -11.75
CA GLU A 121 -6.75 -0.93 -12.47
C GLU A 121 -6.95 -0.75 -13.99
N ALA A 122 -8.04 -1.31 -14.54
CA ALA A 122 -8.36 -1.13 -15.96
C ALA A 122 -8.58 0.34 -16.34
N TYR A 123 -9.31 1.10 -15.50
CA TYR A 123 -9.47 2.55 -15.69
C TYR A 123 -8.13 3.29 -15.66
N LEU A 124 -7.26 2.96 -14.74
CA LEU A 124 -5.95 3.60 -14.61
C LEU A 124 -4.99 3.21 -15.75
N ASN A 125 -5.05 1.97 -16.21
CA ASN A 125 -4.31 1.52 -17.40
C ASN A 125 -4.80 2.24 -18.66
N LEU A 126 -6.12 2.36 -18.83
CA LEU A 126 -6.71 3.12 -19.94
C LEU A 126 -6.29 4.59 -19.87
N ALA A 127 -6.38 5.23 -18.70
CA ALA A 127 -6.01 6.63 -18.54
C ALA A 127 -4.53 6.86 -18.88
N GLU A 128 -3.62 6.04 -18.34
CA GLU A 128 -2.18 6.20 -18.60
C GLU A 128 -1.82 5.96 -20.06
N ALA A 129 -2.36 4.88 -20.67
CA ALA A 129 -2.12 4.58 -22.08
C ALA A 129 -2.66 5.69 -23.00
N SER A 130 -3.80 6.28 -22.64
CA SER A 130 -4.42 7.35 -23.43
C SER A 130 -3.62 8.64 -23.38
N VAL A 131 -3.07 9.01 -22.21
CA VAL A 131 -2.18 10.19 -22.14
C VAL A 131 -0.94 10.00 -22.99
N LEU A 132 -0.37 8.80 -23.02
CA LEU A 132 0.84 8.46 -23.77
C LEU A 132 0.64 8.41 -25.28
N ARG A 133 -0.60 8.56 -25.77
CA ARG A 133 -0.87 8.74 -27.20
C ARG A 133 -0.48 10.13 -27.70
N GLU A 134 -0.37 11.10 -26.80
CA GLU A 134 0.02 12.49 -27.08
C GLU A 134 -0.90 13.20 -28.08
N ASP A 135 -2.17 12.77 -28.16
CA ASP A 135 -3.20 13.42 -29.00
C ASP A 135 -4.38 13.94 -28.16
N GLU A 136 -5.25 14.72 -28.79
CA GLU A 136 -6.41 15.33 -28.13
C GLU A 136 -7.42 14.27 -27.66
N ASP A 137 -7.71 13.28 -28.48
CA ASP A 137 -8.62 12.19 -28.16
C ASP A 137 -8.10 11.38 -26.97
N GLY A 138 -6.78 11.15 -26.90
CA GLY A 138 -6.12 10.52 -25.78
C GLY A 138 -6.27 11.32 -24.49
N THR A 139 -6.09 12.63 -24.57
CA THR A 139 -6.30 13.53 -23.43
C THR A 139 -7.74 13.46 -22.91
N ILE A 140 -8.74 13.53 -23.80
CA ILE A 140 -10.16 13.44 -23.45
C ILE A 140 -10.47 12.08 -22.82
N THR A 141 -10.00 11.00 -23.42
CA THR A 141 -10.21 9.64 -22.92
C THR A 141 -9.58 9.43 -21.54
N ALA A 142 -8.37 9.91 -21.33
CA ALA A 142 -7.66 9.82 -20.06
C ALA A 142 -8.37 10.58 -18.95
N LEU A 143 -8.79 11.82 -19.21
CA LEU A 143 -9.55 12.64 -18.26
C LEU A 143 -10.87 11.97 -17.90
N LYS A 144 -11.57 11.42 -18.90
CA LYS A 144 -12.82 10.72 -18.65
C LYS A 144 -12.61 9.50 -17.76
N ALA A 145 -11.67 8.62 -18.09
CA ALA A 145 -11.39 7.42 -17.31
C ALA A 145 -10.97 7.75 -15.88
N LEU A 146 -10.14 8.77 -15.71
CA LEU A 146 -9.70 9.24 -14.39
C LEU A 146 -10.88 9.81 -13.58
N ASN A 147 -11.73 10.62 -14.19
CA ASN A 147 -12.89 11.20 -13.53
C ASN A 147 -13.95 10.15 -13.17
N ASP A 148 -14.22 9.19 -14.05
CA ASP A 148 -15.16 8.08 -13.79
C ASP A 148 -14.74 7.28 -12.53
N LEU A 149 -13.43 7.03 -12.37
CA LEU A 149 -12.90 6.39 -11.18
C LEU A 149 -13.04 7.28 -9.94
N ARG A 150 -12.60 8.53 -10.04
CA ARG A 150 -12.56 9.49 -8.92
C ARG A 150 -13.95 9.81 -8.40
N GLU A 151 -14.97 9.89 -9.25
CA GLU A 151 -16.36 10.09 -8.85
C GLU A 151 -16.82 9.07 -7.79
N LYS A 152 -16.31 7.84 -7.85
CA LYS A 152 -16.63 6.76 -6.89
C LYS A 152 -15.72 6.75 -5.65
N ARG A 153 -14.77 7.65 -5.58
CA ARG A 153 -13.76 7.72 -4.50
C ARG A 153 -13.87 8.95 -3.64
N PHE A 154 -14.57 9.98 -4.10
CA PHE A 154 -14.68 11.26 -3.39
C PHE A 154 -16.12 11.60 -3.04
N GLU A 155 -16.31 12.19 -1.87
CA GLU A 155 -17.55 12.87 -1.53
C GLU A 155 -17.60 14.24 -2.26
N ASN A 156 -18.76 14.58 -2.84
CA ASN A 156 -18.95 15.85 -3.56
C ASN A 156 -17.85 16.10 -4.60
N TYR A 157 -17.61 15.11 -5.45
CA TYR A 157 -16.54 15.15 -6.44
C TYR A 157 -16.75 16.28 -7.47
N ALA A 158 -15.70 17.06 -7.69
CA ALA A 158 -15.61 18.00 -8.81
C ALA A 158 -14.67 17.41 -9.87
N PRO A 159 -15.14 17.22 -11.14
CA PRO A 159 -14.31 16.64 -12.18
C PRO A 159 -13.05 17.45 -12.47
N LEU A 160 -11.93 16.74 -12.67
CA LEU A 160 -10.69 17.32 -13.15
C LEU A 160 -10.87 17.82 -14.59
N SER A 161 -10.33 18.99 -14.89
CA SER A 161 -10.35 19.57 -16.23
C SER A 161 -9.06 20.36 -16.49
N GLY A 162 -8.76 20.63 -17.74
CA GLY A 162 -7.63 21.47 -18.13
C GLY A 162 -6.25 20.84 -17.96
N LEU A 163 -6.16 19.57 -17.57
CA LEU A 163 -4.90 18.83 -17.48
C LEU A 163 -4.57 18.18 -18.81
N THR A 164 -3.32 18.33 -19.25
CA THR A 164 -2.81 17.75 -20.51
C THR A 164 -1.37 17.26 -20.32
N GLY A 165 -0.88 16.43 -21.22
CA GLY A 165 0.52 15.99 -21.28
C GLY A 165 1.06 15.48 -19.93
N ASP A 166 2.25 15.94 -19.56
CA ASP A 166 2.94 15.51 -18.35
C ASP A 166 2.16 15.77 -17.06
N ALA A 167 1.40 16.86 -17.01
CA ALA A 167 0.58 17.20 -15.85
C ALA A 167 -0.56 16.18 -15.64
N LEU A 168 -1.21 15.76 -16.73
CA LEU A 168 -2.22 14.72 -16.69
C LEU A 168 -1.62 13.37 -16.38
N LEU A 169 -0.47 13.03 -16.98
CA LEU A 169 0.25 11.79 -16.70
C LEU A 169 0.66 11.69 -15.22
N ALA A 170 1.18 12.76 -14.66
CA ALA A 170 1.54 12.82 -13.24
C ALA A 170 0.30 12.57 -12.36
N LYS A 171 -0.84 13.19 -12.72
CA LYS A 171 -2.10 13.00 -11.96
C LYS A 171 -2.65 11.58 -12.07
N VAL A 172 -2.58 10.95 -13.22
CA VAL A 172 -2.95 9.52 -13.39
C VAL A 172 -2.06 8.62 -12.54
N ARG A 173 -0.75 8.85 -12.52
CA ARG A 173 0.20 8.07 -11.71
C ARG A 173 0.04 8.30 -10.21
N GLU A 174 -0.32 9.51 -9.80
CA GLU A 174 -0.70 9.82 -8.41
C GLU A 174 -1.94 9.04 -8.00
N GLU A 175 -3.00 9.09 -8.83
CA GLU A 175 -4.24 8.34 -8.58
C GLU A 175 -3.98 6.83 -8.51
N ARG A 176 -3.15 6.31 -9.42
CA ARG A 176 -2.74 4.91 -9.40
C ARG A 176 -2.03 4.52 -8.10
N ARG A 177 -1.14 5.38 -7.60
CA ARG A 177 -0.46 5.16 -6.32
C ARG A 177 -1.45 5.10 -5.16
N MET A 178 -2.43 6.00 -5.13
CA MET A 178 -3.46 6.01 -4.09
C MET A 178 -4.40 4.82 -4.18
N GLU A 179 -4.86 4.50 -5.38
CA GLU A 179 -5.85 3.46 -5.61
C GLU A 179 -5.29 2.06 -5.38
N LEU A 180 -4.07 1.79 -5.87
CA LEU A 180 -3.44 0.46 -5.84
C LEU A 180 -2.40 0.30 -4.72
N CYS A 181 -2.39 1.22 -3.73
CA CYS A 181 -1.48 1.09 -2.60
C CYS A 181 -1.70 -0.23 -1.86
N PHE A 182 -0.61 -0.86 -1.44
CA PHE A 182 -0.57 -2.16 -0.74
C PHE A 182 -1.10 -3.38 -1.52
N GLU A 183 -1.27 -3.24 -2.83
CA GLU A 183 -1.68 -4.33 -3.71
C GLU A 183 -0.51 -4.90 -4.56
N GLY A 184 0.73 -4.56 -4.21
CA GLY A 184 1.93 -5.10 -4.86
C GLY A 184 2.37 -4.36 -6.13
N PHE A 185 1.62 -3.37 -6.62
CA PHE A 185 1.90 -2.69 -7.90
C PHE A 185 3.07 -1.70 -7.82
N ARG A 186 3.27 -1.06 -6.67
CA ARG A 186 4.16 0.11 -6.56
C ARG A 186 5.59 -0.13 -7.04
N TRP A 187 6.16 -1.29 -6.74
CA TRP A 187 7.53 -1.62 -7.16
C TRP A 187 7.67 -1.70 -8.68
N PHE A 188 6.72 -2.34 -9.33
CA PHE A 188 6.70 -2.46 -10.79
C PHE A 188 6.43 -1.11 -11.45
N ASP A 189 5.54 -0.30 -10.89
CA ASP A 189 5.27 1.05 -11.36
C ASP A 189 6.52 1.93 -11.27
N LEU A 190 7.23 1.93 -10.15
CA LEU A 190 8.48 2.69 -9.99
C LEU A 190 9.55 2.28 -11.01
N ARG A 191 9.66 0.98 -11.30
CA ARG A 191 10.60 0.50 -12.33
C ARG A 191 10.28 1.06 -13.70
N ARG A 192 9.03 1.04 -14.12
CA ARG A 192 8.61 1.57 -15.42
C ARG A 192 8.56 3.11 -15.47
N TYR A 193 8.53 3.78 -14.32
CA TYR A 193 8.62 5.25 -14.22
C TYR A 193 10.06 5.78 -14.18
N GLY A 194 11.03 4.96 -14.53
CA GLY A 194 12.41 5.37 -14.61
C GLY A 194 13.24 5.13 -13.36
N MET A 195 12.72 4.32 -12.42
CA MET A 195 13.44 3.95 -11.20
C MET A 195 13.89 5.17 -10.38
N PRO A 196 12.95 6.01 -9.93
CA PRO A 196 13.28 7.24 -9.20
C PRO A 196 13.92 6.96 -7.85
N SER A 197 14.56 7.97 -7.26
CA SER A 197 14.99 7.89 -5.86
C SER A 197 13.80 7.77 -4.91
N ILE A 198 13.94 6.93 -3.87
CA ILE A 198 12.92 6.73 -2.84
C ILE A 198 13.57 6.87 -1.47
N THR A 199 12.91 7.60 -0.59
CA THR A 199 13.34 7.76 0.80
C THR A 199 12.39 7.01 1.73
N HIS A 200 12.95 6.26 2.68
CA HIS A 200 12.22 5.58 3.74
C HIS A 200 12.80 5.95 5.10
N ASP A 201 11.93 6.34 6.02
CA ASP A 201 12.28 6.61 7.40
C ASP A 201 11.87 5.41 8.27
N TRP A 202 12.87 4.80 8.89
CA TRP A 202 12.69 3.69 9.82
C TRP A 202 12.68 4.23 11.24
N LYS A 203 11.56 4.11 11.94
CA LYS A 203 11.38 4.59 13.30
C LYS A 203 11.38 3.42 14.27
N VAL A 204 12.24 3.49 15.28
CA VAL A 204 12.38 2.47 16.34
C VAL A 204 12.21 3.15 17.70
N SER A 205 11.46 2.52 18.60
CA SER A 205 11.40 2.99 19.99
C SER A 205 12.79 2.92 20.63
N ASN A 206 13.23 4.02 21.23
CA ASN A 206 14.54 4.09 21.92
C ASN A 206 14.48 3.69 23.41
N GLY A 207 13.34 3.18 23.87
CA GLY A 207 13.15 2.73 25.26
C GLY A 207 12.95 3.86 26.29
N ASN A 208 13.12 5.12 25.90
CA ASN A 208 12.98 6.30 26.77
C ASN A 208 11.73 7.13 26.45
N GLY A 209 10.73 6.50 25.82
CA GLY A 209 9.50 7.19 25.39
C GLY A 209 9.63 7.98 24.07
N GLY A 210 10.82 8.01 23.47
CA GLY A 210 11.09 8.60 22.16
C GLY A 210 11.25 7.55 21.06
N LYS A 211 11.49 8.03 19.86
CA LYS A 211 11.77 7.20 18.67
C LYS A 211 13.06 7.69 18.00
N ASP A 212 13.95 6.76 17.71
CA ASP A 212 15.08 7.02 16.83
C ASP A 212 14.66 6.83 15.39
N MET A 213 14.99 7.78 14.53
CA MET A 213 14.65 7.73 13.12
C MET A 213 15.89 7.57 12.27
N THR A 214 15.90 6.54 11.45
CA THR A 214 16.99 6.28 10.50
C THR A 214 16.44 6.37 9.08
N ARG A 215 17.00 7.24 8.27
CA ARG A 215 16.64 7.44 6.89
C ARG A 215 17.47 6.57 5.96
N TYR A 216 16.79 5.82 5.12
CA TYR A 216 17.39 5.04 4.03
C TYR A 216 16.94 5.61 2.69
N VAL A 217 17.87 5.73 1.75
CA VAL A 217 17.58 6.23 0.40
C VAL A 217 17.90 5.14 -0.62
N LEU A 218 16.91 4.77 -1.41
CA LEU A 218 17.13 4.06 -2.66
C LEU A 218 17.45 5.12 -3.71
N GLN A 219 18.63 5.05 -4.33
CA GLN A 219 19.04 6.04 -5.32
C GLN A 219 18.28 5.86 -6.64
N GLU A 220 18.26 6.89 -7.47
CA GLU A 220 17.75 6.76 -8.84
C GLU A 220 18.54 5.68 -9.59
N LYS A 221 17.82 4.81 -10.30
CA LYS A 221 18.38 3.67 -11.07
C LYS A 221 19.28 2.74 -10.24
N ASP A 222 19.05 2.68 -8.96
CA ASP A 222 19.79 1.80 -8.05
C ASP A 222 19.69 0.33 -8.51
N PRO A 223 20.80 -0.44 -8.50
CA PRO A 223 20.78 -1.86 -8.84
C PRO A 223 19.73 -2.68 -8.07
N PHE A 224 19.32 -2.22 -6.88
CA PHE A 224 18.30 -2.89 -6.08
C PHE A 224 16.91 -2.89 -6.73
N TYR A 225 16.66 -2.06 -7.72
CA TYR A 225 15.44 -2.15 -8.51
C TYR A 225 15.30 -3.47 -9.27
N THR A 226 16.41 -4.18 -9.45
CA THR A 226 16.43 -5.56 -9.92
C THR A 226 16.92 -6.45 -8.77
N LEU A 227 16.03 -7.28 -8.22
CA LEU A 227 16.40 -8.14 -7.10
C LEU A 227 17.51 -9.12 -7.50
N PRO A 228 18.44 -9.43 -6.59
CA PRO A 228 19.45 -10.46 -6.84
C PRO A 228 18.77 -11.82 -7.00
N ILE A 229 19.38 -12.66 -7.85
CA ILE A 229 18.98 -14.07 -7.95
C ILE A 229 19.34 -14.74 -6.62
N PRO A 230 18.41 -15.47 -5.98
CA PRO A 230 18.70 -16.15 -4.73
C PRO A 230 19.91 -17.08 -4.83
N GLU A 231 20.74 -17.10 -3.79
CA GLU A 231 22.00 -17.83 -3.78
C GLU A 231 21.81 -19.32 -4.10
N TYR A 232 20.80 -19.96 -3.51
CA TYR A 232 20.51 -21.37 -3.78
C TYR A 232 20.19 -21.66 -5.25
N ILE A 233 19.59 -20.71 -5.98
CA ILE A 233 19.34 -20.84 -7.44
C ILE A 233 20.65 -20.75 -8.21
N MET A 234 21.54 -19.82 -7.81
CA MET A 234 22.88 -19.69 -8.40
C MET A 234 23.71 -20.96 -8.19
N GLU A 235 23.61 -21.58 -7.02
CA GLU A 235 24.29 -22.84 -6.71
C GLU A 235 23.77 -24.01 -7.57
N MET A 236 22.45 -24.06 -7.78
CA MET A 236 21.82 -25.11 -8.59
C MET A 236 22.12 -24.97 -10.08
N ASN A 237 22.36 -23.76 -10.56
CA ASN A 237 22.66 -23.50 -11.97
C ASN A 237 23.83 -22.52 -12.12
N ARG A 238 25.02 -23.08 -12.24
CA ARG A 238 26.27 -22.31 -12.38
C ARG A 238 26.42 -21.56 -13.70
N ALA A 239 25.51 -21.76 -14.66
CA ALA A 239 25.49 -20.99 -15.90
C ALA A 239 24.82 -19.62 -15.74
N LEU A 240 24.15 -19.37 -14.61
CA LEU A 240 23.54 -18.07 -14.33
C LEU A 240 24.60 -17.03 -13.97
N THR A 241 24.38 -15.83 -14.45
CA THR A 241 25.14 -14.64 -14.03
C THR A 241 24.27 -13.82 -13.08
N GLN A 242 24.84 -13.47 -11.93
CA GLN A 242 24.13 -12.66 -10.92
C GLN A 242 23.84 -11.25 -11.46
N ASN A 243 22.66 -10.74 -11.10
CA ASN A 243 22.34 -9.34 -11.31
C ASN A 243 23.35 -8.44 -10.56
N PRO A 244 23.56 -7.19 -11.01
CA PRO A 244 24.39 -6.25 -10.28
C PRO A 244 23.93 -6.15 -8.82
N LEU A 245 24.84 -6.42 -7.88
CA LEU A 245 24.51 -6.34 -6.46
C LEU A 245 24.58 -4.88 -6.00
N PRO A 246 23.62 -4.43 -5.21
CA PRO A 246 23.66 -3.10 -4.63
C PRO A 246 24.76 -2.99 -3.58
N ALA A 247 25.33 -1.79 -3.43
CA ALA A 247 26.20 -1.50 -2.31
C ALA A 247 25.42 -1.58 -0.98
N LYS A 248 26.11 -1.98 0.09
CA LYS A 248 25.55 -1.94 1.45
C LYS A 248 25.14 -0.49 1.78
N ARG A 249 23.90 -0.31 2.17
CA ARG A 249 23.39 1.00 2.55
C ARG A 249 23.64 1.29 4.01
N THR A 250 24.07 2.52 4.27
CA THR A 250 24.13 3.06 5.63
C THR A 250 22.99 4.03 5.79
N GLY A 251 22.17 3.81 6.81
CA GLY A 251 21.11 4.75 7.17
C GLY A 251 21.69 6.03 7.78
N ILE A 252 21.01 7.13 7.58
CA ILE A 252 21.34 8.44 8.14
C ILE A 252 20.44 8.67 9.35
N GLN A 253 21.04 8.94 10.51
CA GLN A 253 20.26 9.32 11.68
C GLN A 253 19.61 10.69 11.44
N VAL A 254 18.32 10.77 11.70
CA VAL A 254 17.54 12.00 11.56
C VAL A 254 17.04 12.40 12.94
N THR A 255 17.39 13.57 13.37
CA THR A 255 16.81 14.19 14.59
C THR A 255 15.50 14.86 14.20
N GLU A 256 14.43 14.57 14.95
CA GLU A 256 13.14 15.28 14.85
C GLU A 256 13.25 16.72 15.34
#